data_c865e35c3cfbca7f06cce3b2690b5401
#
_entry.id   c865e35c3cfbca7f06cce3b2690b5401
#
_cell.length_a   1.000
_cell.length_b   1.000
_cell.length_c   1.000
_cell.angle_alpha   90.00
_cell.angle_beta   90.00
_cell.angle_gamma   90.00
#
_symmetry.space_group_name_H-M   'P 1'
#
loop_
_entity.id
_entity.type
_entity.pdbx_description
1 polymer ?
#
loop_
_entity_poly.entity_id
_entity_poly.type
_entity_poly.pdbx_seq_one_letter_code
_entity_poly.pdbx_strand_id
1 'polypeptide(L)'
;MNCHLYGELIYNKLIGTALLIVLLLLNMKHAKTSIFEELPDSLNGWTSENVILLNDKVSLYDYIDGGAELYISYGFKKAVSRKYIKQGQPEVIVEIFDMNTSENAFGVFSNTRYEEDSLFGQGSQYVEGALLFWKGKYYISVMTTEETDESKGLIYELGRIISERIRETGNRPDIIDLLPSEGLDKSSILYFYHYIWVNSFYFIADEDFLLIGDKTDAVLAKYGSQGNRSYVLIIQYDDNETAGKAYNNFIKEYFPEGEFRDISQLEDNKWMSVKLIDNTFYGVFNGITEEYVSALLSDIKLTYKKINIDYK
;
A
#
# COMPACT_ATOMS: atom_id res chain seq x y z
N MET A 1 -17.43 -8.93 -71.23
CA MET A 1 -16.26 -8.36 -70.57
C MET A 1 -16.55 -7.96 -69.10
N ASN A 2 -17.49 -8.65 -68.36
CA ASN A 2 -17.85 -8.26 -66.97
C ASN A 2 -17.77 -9.40 -65.93
N CYS A 3 -17.31 -10.60 -66.32
CA CYS A 3 -17.25 -11.71 -65.35
C CYS A 3 -15.98 -11.74 -64.49
N HIS A 4 -14.87 -11.19 -64.98
CA HIS A 4 -13.59 -11.16 -64.28
C HIS A 4 -13.56 -10.15 -63.12
N LEU A 5 -14.20 -9.01 -63.29
CA LEU A 5 -14.30 -7.94 -62.28
C LEU A 5 -15.17 -8.34 -61.07
N TYR A 6 -16.21 -9.15 -61.25
CA TYR A 6 -17.03 -9.65 -60.16
C TYR A 6 -16.32 -10.69 -59.29
N GLY A 7 -15.47 -11.52 -59.91
CA GLY A 7 -14.68 -12.51 -59.15
C GLY A 7 -13.62 -11.88 -58.26
N GLU A 8 -12.93 -10.83 -58.72
CA GLU A 8 -11.95 -10.11 -57.90
C GLU A 8 -12.60 -9.33 -56.74
N LEU A 9 -13.77 -8.77 -56.95
CA LEU A 9 -14.50 -8.04 -55.90
C LEU A 9 -14.97 -8.97 -54.75
N ILE A 10 -15.42 -10.18 -55.12
CA ILE A 10 -15.84 -11.20 -54.12
C ILE A 10 -14.61 -11.75 -53.38
N TYR A 11 -13.53 -12.02 -54.09
CA TYR A 11 -12.28 -12.52 -53.52
C TYR A 11 -11.67 -11.51 -52.52
N ASN A 12 -11.60 -10.24 -52.88
CA ASN A 12 -11.10 -9.19 -52.01
C ASN A 12 -12.01 -8.93 -50.78
N LYS A 13 -13.34 -9.08 -50.92
CA LYS A 13 -14.27 -9.04 -49.76
C LYS A 13 -14.06 -10.22 -48.82
N LEU A 14 -13.85 -11.43 -49.35
CA LEU A 14 -13.60 -12.62 -48.53
C LEU A 14 -12.27 -12.55 -47.78
N ILE A 15 -11.21 -12.04 -48.42
CA ILE A 15 -9.91 -11.80 -47.76
C ILE A 15 -10.04 -10.72 -46.69
N GLY A 16 -10.76 -9.61 -46.97
CA GLY A 16 -10.98 -8.55 -45.98
C GLY A 16 -11.76 -9.05 -44.77
N THR A 17 -12.79 -9.87 -44.98
CA THR A 17 -13.58 -10.47 -43.85
C THR A 17 -12.75 -11.50 -43.06
N ALA A 18 -11.95 -12.32 -43.75
CA ALA A 18 -11.06 -13.27 -43.07
C ALA A 18 -9.98 -12.56 -42.25
N LEU A 19 -9.39 -11.47 -42.79
CA LEU A 19 -8.41 -10.66 -42.06
C LEU A 19 -9.02 -9.97 -40.84
N LEU A 20 -10.27 -9.47 -40.93
CA LEU A 20 -11.03 -8.86 -39.84
C LEU A 20 -11.34 -9.86 -38.72
N ILE A 21 -11.72 -11.11 -39.13
CA ILE A 21 -11.99 -12.20 -38.17
C ILE A 21 -10.68 -12.62 -37.47
N VAL A 22 -9.56 -12.70 -38.19
CA VAL A 22 -8.24 -13.01 -37.59
C VAL A 22 -7.81 -11.89 -36.62
N LEU A 23 -8.01 -10.61 -36.99
CA LEU A 23 -7.76 -9.47 -36.09
C LEU A 23 -8.67 -9.49 -34.85
N LEU A 24 -9.95 -9.83 -35.01
CA LEU A 24 -10.89 -9.99 -33.90
C LEU A 24 -10.50 -11.18 -33.00
N LEU A 25 -10.08 -12.31 -33.58
CA LEU A 25 -9.62 -13.47 -32.81
C LEU A 25 -8.28 -13.22 -32.13
N LEU A 26 -7.39 -12.40 -32.72
CA LEU A 26 -6.16 -11.94 -32.06
C LEU A 26 -6.44 -10.98 -30.91
N ASN A 27 -7.45 -10.11 -31.03
CA ASN A 27 -7.88 -9.24 -29.93
C ASN A 27 -8.65 -10.01 -28.84
N MET A 28 -9.36 -11.09 -29.17
CA MET A 28 -10.01 -11.93 -28.16
C MET A 28 -9.02 -12.76 -27.32
N LYS A 29 -7.83 -13.06 -27.83
CA LYS A 29 -6.75 -13.70 -27.05
C LYS A 29 -6.08 -12.81 -26.02
N HIS A 30 -6.43 -11.53 -25.97
CA HIS A 30 -5.96 -10.58 -24.97
C HIS A 30 -7.04 -10.13 -23.98
N ALA A 31 -8.09 -10.95 -23.77
CA ALA A 31 -8.86 -10.82 -22.54
C ALA A 31 -7.85 -11.04 -21.40
N LYS A 32 -7.51 -9.98 -20.65
CA LYS A 32 -6.62 -10.05 -19.48
C LYS A 32 -7.23 -11.07 -18.53
N THR A 33 -6.70 -12.29 -18.51
CA THR A 33 -7.04 -13.28 -17.49
C THR A 33 -6.73 -12.62 -16.15
N SER A 34 -7.66 -12.64 -15.23
CA SER A 34 -7.45 -12.05 -13.91
C SER A 34 -6.35 -12.82 -13.20
N ILE A 35 -5.43 -12.14 -12.51
CA ILE A 35 -4.41 -12.79 -11.66
C ILE A 35 -5.03 -13.84 -10.72
N PHE A 36 -6.30 -13.66 -10.35
CA PHE A 36 -7.05 -14.59 -9.51
C PHE A 36 -7.31 -15.97 -10.18
N GLU A 37 -7.31 -16.03 -11.51
CA GLU A 37 -7.54 -17.24 -12.30
C GLU A 37 -6.24 -17.91 -12.76
N GLU A 38 -5.10 -17.22 -12.59
CA GLU A 38 -3.82 -17.66 -13.16
C GLU A 38 -2.97 -18.53 -12.23
N LEU A 39 -3.36 -18.72 -10.97
CA LEU A 39 -2.61 -19.58 -10.06
C LEU A 39 -2.68 -21.04 -10.50
N PRO A 40 -1.55 -21.80 -10.54
CA PRO A 40 -1.52 -23.16 -11.02
C PRO A 40 -2.29 -24.11 -10.08
N ASP A 41 -3.04 -25.08 -10.64
CA ASP A 41 -3.75 -26.10 -9.85
C ASP A 41 -2.80 -27.12 -9.23
N SER A 42 -1.59 -27.26 -9.77
CA SER A 42 -0.55 -28.12 -9.22
C SER A 42 0.83 -27.51 -9.45
N LEU A 43 1.74 -27.68 -8.48
CA LEU A 43 3.09 -27.16 -8.55
C LEU A 43 4.03 -28.01 -7.66
N ASN A 44 5.08 -28.59 -8.26
CA ASN A 44 6.12 -29.35 -7.54
C ASN A 44 5.59 -30.44 -6.59
N GLY A 45 4.51 -31.14 -7.00
CA GLY A 45 3.86 -32.18 -6.18
C GLY A 45 2.87 -31.66 -5.15
N TRP A 46 2.67 -30.34 -5.09
CA TRP A 46 1.56 -29.72 -4.36
C TRP A 46 0.32 -29.64 -5.25
N THR A 47 -0.84 -29.76 -4.65
CA THR A 47 -2.14 -29.65 -5.34
C THR A 47 -2.97 -28.58 -4.67
N SER A 48 -3.59 -27.69 -5.45
CA SER A 48 -4.48 -26.69 -4.89
C SER A 48 -5.84 -27.30 -4.55
N GLU A 49 -6.41 -26.84 -3.44
CA GLU A 49 -7.79 -27.06 -3.08
C GLU A 49 -8.71 -25.97 -3.64
N ASN A 50 -9.97 -25.96 -3.22
CA ASN A 50 -10.97 -25.00 -3.63
C ASN A 50 -10.50 -23.56 -3.48
N VAL A 51 -10.82 -22.74 -4.48
CA VAL A 51 -10.59 -21.30 -4.47
C VAL A 51 -11.71 -20.62 -3.71
N ILE A 52 -11.36 -19.76 -2.76
CA ILE A 52 -12.29 -18.89 -2.04
C ILE A 52 -12.21 -17.50 -2.68
N LEU A 53 -13.36 -17.00 -3.16
CA LEU A 53 -13.47 -15.64 -3.70
C LEU A 53 -14.12 -14.73 -2.67
N LEU A 54 -13.46 -13.64 -2.32
CA LEU A 54 -13.93 -12.63 -1.39
C LEU A 54 -14.26 -11.37 -2.21
N ASN A 55 -15.54 -11.18 -2.50
CA ASN A 55 -15.98 -10.17 -3.47
C ASN A 55 -16.46 -8.85 -2.83
N ASP A 56 -16.61 -8.84 -1.51
CA ASP A 56 -17.10 -7.69 -0.75
C ASP A 56 -16.62 -7.72 0.71
N LYS A 57 -16.93 -6.67 1.44
CA LYS A 57 -16.56 -6.51 2.85
C LYS A 57 -17.12 -7.62 3.75
N VAL A 58 -18.34 -8.11 3.45
CA VAL A 58 -19.00 -9.13 4.27
C VAL A 58 -18.24 -10.45 4.15
N SER A 59 -17.99 -10.90 2.92
CA SER A 59 -17.20 -12.12 2.67
C SER A 59 -15.78 -12.03 3.24
N LEU A 60 -15.20 -10.83 3.28
CA LEU A 60 -13.90 -10.62 3.90
C LEU A 60 -13.96 -10.76 5.43
N TYR A 61 -14.96 -10.17 6.09
CA TYR A 61 -15.18 -10.35 7.53
C TYR A 61 -15.45 -11.81 7.90
N ASP A 62 -16.28 -12.51 7.11
CA ASP A 62 -16.55 -13.94 7.35
C ASP A 62 -15.28 -14.80 7.23
N TYR A 63 -14.30 -14.36 6.45
CA TYR A 63 -13.05 -15.07 6.20
C TYR A 63 -11.95 -14.80 7.24
N ILE A 64 -11.72 -13.53 7.62
CA ILE A 64 -10.59 -13.12 8.48
C ILE A 64 -11.01 -12.33 9.73
N ASP A 65 -12.33 -12.28 10.02
CA ASP A 65 -12.89 -11.62 11.20
C ASP A 65 -12.35 -10.18 11.38
N GLY A 66 -11.96 -9.78 12.58
CA GLY A 66 -11.44 -8.45 12.89
C GLY A 66 -10.24 -7.99 12.05
N GLY A 67 -9.48 -8.93 11.47
CA GLY A 67 -8.40 -8.63 10.52
C GLY A 67 -8.86 -7.96 9.23
N ALA A 68 -10.16 -8.04 8.89
CA ALA A 68 -10.74 -7.41 7.71
C ALA A 68 -10.61 -5.88 7.71
N GLU A 69 -10.62 -5.26 8.90
CA GLU A 69 -10.59 -3.80 9.04
C GLU A 69 -9.36 -3.17 8.38
N LEU A 70 -8.21 -3.84 8.46
CA LEU A 70 -7.01 -3.38 7.78
C LEU A 70 -7.26 -3.18 6.28
N TYR A 71 -7.72 -4.22 5.59
CA TYR A 71 -7.92 -4.16 4.15
C TYR A 71 -9.05 -3.21 3.75
N ILE A 72 -10.13 -3.18 4.54
CA ILE A 72 -11.29 -2.32 4.29
C ILE A 72 -10.91 -0.84 4.40
N SER A 73 -10.13 -0.48 5.40
CA SER A 73 -9.65 0.90 5.61
C SER A 73 -8.70 1.37 4.49
N TYR A 74 -8.07 0.44 3.76
CA TYR A 74 -7.26 0.73 2.57
C TYR A 74 -7.99 0.45 1.25
N GLY A 75 -9.34 0.49 1.23
CA GLY A 75 -10.11 0.46 -0.01
C GLY A 75 -10.21 -0.89 -0.70
N PHE A 76 -10.20 -1.99 0.07
CA PHE A 76 -10.42 -3.36 -0.41
C PHE A 76 -11.53 -3.46 -1.46
N LYS A 77 -11.25 -4.18 -2.55
CA LYS A 77 -12.22 -4.46 -3.62
C LYS A 77 -12.63 -5.92 -3.66
N LYS A 78 -11.68 -6.82 -3.69
CA LYS A 78 -11.88 -8.26 -3.71
C LYS A 78 -10.58 -8.96 -3.40
N ALA A 79 -10.66 -10.23 -3.00
CA ALA A 79 -9.49 -11.09 -2.87
C ALA A 79 -9.78 -12.51 -3.35
N VAL A 80 -8.72 -13.26 -3.52
CA VAL A 80 -8.76 -14.72 -3.67
C VAL A 80 -7.87 -15.34 -2.62
N SER A 81 -8.36 -16.43 -2.01
CA SER A 81 -7.55 -17.32 -1.21
C SER A 81 -7.50 -18.69 -1.87
N ARG A 82 -6.31 -19.28 -1.92
CA ARG A 82 -6.09 -20.62 -2.46
C ARG A 82 -5.13 -21.38 -1.54
N LYS A 83 -5.53 -22.57 -1.16
CA LYS A 83 -4.74 -23.48 -0.32
C LYS A 83 -4.01 -24.50 -1.21
N TYR A 84 -2.75 -24.77 -0.88
CA TYR A 84 -1.95 -25.83 -1.49
C TYR A 84 -1.63 -26.88 -0.43
N ILE A 85 -1.84 -28.15 -0.79
CA ILE A 85 -1.61 -29.30 0.07
C ILE A 85 -0.62 -30.28 -0.59
N LYS A 86 0.19 -30.94 0.25
CA LYS A 86 1.07 -32.04 -0.12
C LYS A 86 1.14 -33.02 1.04
N GLN A 87 1.08 -34.31 0.77
CA GLN A 87 1.12 -35.34 1.82
C GLN A 87 2.39 -35.20 2.68
N GLY A 88 2.21 -35.15 3.99
CA GLY A 88 3.29 -35.04 4.97
C GLY A 88 3.92 -33.65 5.08
N GLN A 89 3.31 -32.62 4.45
CA GLN A 89 3.73 -31.23 4.54
C GLN A 89 2.63 -30.36 5.15
N PRO A 90 2.98 -29.27 5.86
CA PRO A 90 2.02 -28.27 6.29
C PRO A 90 1.41 -27.56 5.08
N GLU A 91 0.15 -27.15 5.17
CA GLU A 91 -0.52 -26.42 4.09
C GLU A 91 0.11 -25.05 3.83
N VAL A 92 0.07 -24.61 2.58
CA VAL A 92 0.46 -23.25 2.17
C VAL A 92 -0.74 -22.52 1.64
N ILE A 93 -1.02 -21.33 2.18
CA ILE A 93 -2.14 -20.48 1.77
C ILE A 93 -1.60 -19.29 0.99
N VAL A 94 -2.19 -19.02 -0.16
CA VAL A 94 -1.95 -17.84 -1.00
C VAL A 94 -3.16 -16.95 -0.94
N GLU A 95 -2.97 -15.69 -0.62
CA GLU A 95 -4.01 -14.67 -0.66
C GLU A 95 -3.54 -13.52 -1.56
N ILE A 96 -4.40 -13.09 -2.45
CA ILE A 96 -4.16 -11.93 -3.34
C ILE A 96 -5.30 -10.96 -3.15
N PHE A 97 -5.01 -9.76 -2.65
CA PHE A 97 -5.97 -8.70 -2.40
C PHE A 97 -5.85 -7.62 -3.48
N ASP A 98 -6.94 -7.30 -4.16
CA ASP A 98 -7.07 -6.11 -5.01
C ASP A 98 -7.45 -4.92 -4.12
N MET A 99 -6.49 -4.02 -3.93
CA MET A 99 -6.62 -2.83 -3.08
C MET A 99 -7.04 -1.58 -3.86
N ASN A 100 -7.51 -1.74 -5.10
CA ASN A 100 -7.96 -0.68 -5.97
C ASN A 100 -6.85 0.21 -6.56
N THR A 101 -5.91 0.69 -5.75
CA THR A 101 -4.78 1.54 -6.17
C THR A 101 -3.46 0.99 -5.65
N SER A 102 -2.35 1.45 -6.21
CA SER A 102 -1.01 1.05 -5.77
C SER A 102 -0.66 1.62 -4.40
N GLU A 103 -1.13 2.82 -4.11
CA GLU A 103 -0.95 3.49 -2.82
C GLU A 103 -1.64 2.69 -1.71
N ASN A 104 -2.85 2.18 -1.97
CA ASN A 104 -3.58 1.33 -1.04
C ASN A 104 -2.88 0.00 -0.79
N ALA A 105 -2.39 -0.65 -1.85
CA ALA A 105 -1.63 -1.90 -1.74
C ALA A 105 -0.33 -1.69 -0.95
N PHE A 106 0.38 -0.58 -1.22
CA PHE A 106 1.53 -0.17 -0.42
C PHE A 106 1.14 0.13 1.03
N GLY A 107 -0.01 0.78 1.26
CA GLY A 107 -0.52 1.08 2.60
C GLY A 107 -0.69 -0.18 3.45
N VAL A 108 -1.36 -1.21 2.93
CA VAL A 108 -1.48 -2.51 3.62
C VAL A 108 -0.10 -3.12 3.86
N PHE A 109 0.77 -3.15 2.84
CA PHE A 109 2.12 -3.67 2.97
C PHE A 109 2.94 -2.90 4.01
N SER A 110 2.83 -1.58 4.05
CA SER A 110 3.52 -0.72 5.02
C SER A 110 3.06 -0.97 6.46
N ASN A 111 1.80 -1.39 6.65
CA ASN A 111 1.24 -1.70 7.95
C ASN A 111 1.64 -3.10 8.45
N THR A 112 1.86 -4.04 7.54
CA THR A 112 2.07 -5.46 7.88
C THR A 112 3.54 -5.89 7.92
N ARG A 113 4.46 -5.08 7.33
CA ARG A 113 5.88 -5.42 7.29
C ARG A 113 6.65 -4.94 8.52
N TYR A 114 7.71 -5.65 8.85
CA TYR A 114 8.74 -5.25 9.83
C TYR A 114 10.08 -4.91 9.15
N GLU A 115 10.32 -5.53 7.99
CA GLU A 115 11.49 -5.34 7.15
C GLU A 115 11.04 -5.12 5.71
N GLU A 116 11.92 -4.73 4.84
CA GLU A 116 11.63 -4.58 3.43
C GLU A 116 12.83 -4.98 2.59
N ASP A 117 12.58 -5.88 1.64
CA ASP A 117 13.49 -6.24 0.56
C ASP A 117 12.82 -6.01 -0.82
N SER A 118 13.50 -6.41 -1.89
CA SER A 118 13.03 -6.28 -3.26
C SER A 118 13.06 -7.60 -4.02
N LEU A 119 12.92 -8.73 -3.33
CA LEU A 119 12.97 -10.05 -3.95
C LEU A 119 11.72 -10.32 -4.81
N PHE A 120 10.57 -9.80 -4.36
CA PHE A 120 9.30 -9.96 -5.06
C PHE A 120 8.57 -8.63 -5.19
N GLY A 121 7.78 -8.49 -6.27
CA GLY A 121 6.94 -7.32 -6.46
C GLY A 121 7.71 -6.00 -6.56
N GLN A 122 7.21 -4.99 -5.87
CA GLN A 122 7.80 -3.65 -5.75
C GLN A 122 8.32 -3.35 -4.33
N GLY A 123 8.13 -4.28 -3.43
CA GLY A 123 8.64 -4.37 -2.08
C GLY A 123 8.11 -5.64 -1.45
N SER A 124 8.95 -6.37 -0.74
CA SER A 124 8.64 -7.66 -0.13
C SER A 124 9.26 -7.82 1.24
N GLN A 125 8.77 -8.80 1.98
CA GLN A 125 9.33 -9.30 3.22
C GLN A 125 9.14 -10.81 3.27
N TYR A 126 10.18 -11.52 3.69
CA TYR A 126 10.06 -12.92 4.07
C TYR A 126 10.47 -13.12 5.52
N VAL A 127 9.55 -13.65 6.33
CA VAL A 127 9.79 -14.00 7.74
C VAL A 127 9.19 -15.37 7.99
N GLU A 128 9.95 -16.30 8.49
CA GLU A 128 9.59 -17.68 8.89
C GLU A 128 8.22 -18.18 8.38
N GLY A 129 8.19 -18.70 7.15
CA GLY A 129 6.97 -19.28 6.58
C GLY A 129 5.97 -18.26 6.02
N ALA A 130 6.25 -16.96 6.03
CA ALA A 130 5.37 -15.94 5.48
C ALA A 130 6.11 -15.01 4.49
N LEU A 131 5.66 -14.98 3.25
CA LEU A 131 6.06 -14.02 2.23
C LEU A 131 4.94 -13.01 2.03
N LEU A 132 5.24 -11.74 2.28
CA LEU A 132 4.35 -10.61 2.03
C LEU A 132 4.97 -9.73 0.96
N PHE A 133 4.18 -9.25 0.00
CA PHE A 133 4.67 -8.28 -0.99
C PHE A 133 3.52 -7.50 -1.64
N TRP A 134 3.85 -6.39 -2.27
CA TRP A 134 2.91 -5.63 -3.08
C TRP A 134 3.44 -5.43 -4.50
N LYS A 135 2.52 -5.36 -5.46
CA LYS A 135 2.83 -5.01 -6.85
C LYS A 135 1.60 -4.42 -7.54
N GLY A 136 1.78 -3.24 -8.16
CA GLY A 136 0.66 -2.47 -8.68
C GLY A 136 -0.38 -2.27 -7.56
N LYS A 137 -1.64 -2.54 -7.86
CA LYS A 137 -2.74 -2.43 -6.89
C LYS A 137 -2.95 -3.66 -6.01
N TYR A 138 -2.08 -4.65 -6.07
CA TYR A 138 -2.23 -5.90 -5.35
C TYR A 138 -1.32 -5.98 -4.14
N TYR A 139 -1.89 -6.44 -3.02
CA TYR A 139 -1.16 -6.93 -1.86
C TYR A 139 -1.26 -8.45 -1.82
N ILE A 140 -0.16 -9.12 -1.58
CA ILE A 140 -0.05 -10.57 -1.63
C ILE A 140 0.52 -11.10 -0.32
N SER A 141 -0.11 -12.18 0.19
CA SER A 141 0.34 -12.98 1.32
C SER A 141 0.46 -14.43 0.88
N VAL A 142 1.60 -15.06 1.13
CA VAL A 142 1.82 -16.49 0.93
C VAL A 142 2.41 -17.04 2.21
N MET A 143 1.67 -17.90 2.93
CA MET A 143 2.09 -18.31 4.26
C MET A 143 1.80 -19.79 4.56
N THR A 144 2.53 -20.32 5.53
CA THR A 144 2.34 -21.65 6.12
C THR A 144 2.32 -21.56 7.63
N THR A 145 1.71 -22.52 8.30
CA THR A 145 1.69 -22.59 9.77
C THR A 145 3.01 -23.11 10.36
N GLU A 146 3.80 -23.83 9.56
CA GLU A 146 5.09 -24.38 9.94
C GLU A 146 6.02 -24.36 8.72
N GLU A 147 7.21 -23.80 8.86
CA GLU A 147 8.20 -23.77 7.78
C GLU A 147 8.95 -25.09 7.67
N THR A 148 8.93 -25.68 6.48
CA THR A 148 9.80 -26.77 6.05
C THR A 148 10.54 -26.33 4.79
N ASP A 149 11.63 -27.01 4.40
CA ASP A 149 12.34 -26.72 3.15
C ASP A 149 11.40 -26.80 1.94
N GLU A 150 10.43 -27.71 1.95
CA GLU A 150 9.47 -27.90 0.88
C GLU A 150 8.41 -26.77 0.84
N SER A 151 7.84 -26.42 2.01
CA SER A 151 6.86 -25.31 2.08
C SER A 151 7.52 -23.98 1.74
N LYS A 152 8.75 -23.73 2.21
CA LYS A 152 9.56 -22.58 1.83
C LYS A 152 9.81 -22.53 0.32
N GLY A 153 10.21 -23.65 -0.29
CA GLY A 153 10.39 -23.76 -1.73
C GLY A 153 9.13 -23.40 -2.51
N LEU A 154 7.96 -23.88 -2.07
CA LEU A 154 6.68 -23.54 -2.67
C LEU A 154 6.33 -22.07 -2.51
N ILE A 155 6.53 -21.48 -1.31
CA ILE A 155 6.27 -20.06 -1.05
C ILE A 155 7.06 -19.16 -2.00
N TYR A 156 8.36 -19.42 -2.17
CA TYR A 156 9.21 -18.67 -3.10
C TYR A 156 8.77 -18.82 -4.56
N GLU A 157 8.42 -20.05 -4.98
CA GLU A 157 7.98 -20.31 -6.35
C GLU A 157 6.62 -19.64 -6.66
N LEU A 158 5.66 -19.68 -5.72
CA LEU A 158 4.38 -18.96 -5.84
C LEU A 158 4.61 -17.45 -5.88
N GLY A 159 5.47 -16.92 -5.00
CA GLY A 159 5.84 -15.49 -5.00
C GLY A 159 6.40 -15.06 -6.34
N ARG A 160 7.31 -15.86 -6.94
CA ARG A 160 7.88 -15.61 -8.26
C ARG A 160 6.80 -15.61 -9.36
N ILE A 161 5.97 -16.66 -9.40
CA ILE A 161 4.90 -16.80 -10.39
C ILE A 161 3.93 -15.61 -10.30
N ILE A 162 3.47 -15.25 -9.10
CA ILE A 162 2.53 -14.14 -8.91
C ILE A 162 3.17 -12.82 -9.30
N SER A 163 4.40 -12.58 -8.83
CA SER A 163 5.14 -11.35 -9.14
C SER A 163 5.36 -11.16 -10.66
N GLU A 164 5.67 -12.23 -11.40
CA GLU A 164 5.86 -12.18 -12.85
C GLU A 164 4.54 -11.97 -13.61
N ARG A 165 3.45 -12.51 -13.13
CA ARG A 165 2.12 -12.42 -13.78
C ARG A 165 1.45 -11.08 -13.57
N ILE A 166 1.65 -10.43 -12.43
CA ILE A 166 1.22 -9.05 -12.23
C ILE A 166 2.11 -8.14 -13.09
N ARG A 167 1.58 -7.67 -14.22
CA ARG A 167 2.30 -6.79 -15.15
C ARG A 167 2.20 -5.32 -14.77
N GLU A 168 1.21 -4.97 -13.99
CA GLU A 168 0.98 -3.61 -13.52
C GLU A 168 2.02 -3.27 -12.47
N THR A 169 2.59 -2.08 -12.58
CA THR A 169 3.41 -1.44 -11.55
C THR A 169 2.68 -0.18 -11.10
N GLY A 170 2.96 0.27 -9.89
CA GLY A 170 2.39 1.50 -9.35
C GLY A 170 3.43 2.31 -8.61
N ASN A 171 3.06 3.50 -8.20
CA ASN A 171 3.93 4.33 -7.38
C ASN A 171 3.62 4.10 -5.89
N ARG A 172 4.59 4.37 -5.04
CA ARG A 172 4.36 4.65 -3.62
C ARG A 172 3.66 6.00 -3.50
N PRO A 173 2.93 6.23 -2.40
CA PRO A 173 2.34 7.55 -2.15
C PRO A 173 3.39 8.67 -2.16
N ASP A 174 3.10 9.76 -2.89
CA ASP A 174 4.04 10.89 -3.06
C ASP A 174 4.40 11.57 -1.73
N ILE A 175 3.52 11.51 -0.73
CA ILE A 175 3.76 12.07 0.61
C ILE A 175 5.00 11.49 1.29
N ILE A 176 5.43 10.29 0.93
CA ILE A 176 6.64 9.64 1.46
C ILE A 176 7.91 10.42 1.10
N ASP A 177 7.91 11.07 -0.07
CA ASP A 177 9.06 11.83 -0.54
C ASP A 177 9.30 13.11 0.29
N LEU A 178 8.33 13.52 1.10
CA LEU A 178 8.46 14.64 2.03
C LEU A 178 9.31 14.29 3.25
N LEU A 179 9.47 13.03 3.59
CA LEU A 179 10.22 12.58 4.75
C LEU A 179 11.72 12.94 4.64
N PRO A 180 12.34 13.45 5.72
CA PRO A 180 13.79 13.56 5.82
C PRO A 180 14.46 12.23 5.53
N SER A 181 15.55 12.23 4.79
CA SER A 181 16.25 10.98 4.42
C SER A 181 17.29 10.54 5.44
N GLU A 182 17.86 11.49 6.21
CA GLU A 182 18.91 11.20 7.20
C GLU A 182 18.29 10.56 8.46
N GLY A 183 18.83 9.44 8.87
CA GLY A 183 18.38 8.72 10.06
C GLY A 183 17.03 8.00 9.93
N LEU A 184 16.43 8.01 8.73
CA LEU A 184 15.15 7.35 8.45
C LEU A 184 15.28 5.82 8.49
N ASP A 185 14.49 5.18 9.33
CA ASP A 185 14.22 3.74 9.25
C ASP A 185 13.18 3.48 8.15
N LYS A 186 13.64 3.10 6.96
CA LYS A 186 12.77 2.92 5.79
C LYS A 186 11.71 1.84 5.99
N SER A 187 12.00 0.82 6.79
CA SER A 187 11.03 -0.26 7.08
C SER A 187 9.90 0.20 7.99
N SER A 188 10.12 1.30 8.71
CA SER A 188 9.12 1.89 9.61
C SER A 188 8.15 2.85 8.94
N ILE A 189 8.32 3.16 7.65
CA ILE A 189 7.41 4.05 6.93
C ILE A 189 6.02 3.42 6.91
N LEU A 190 5.05 4.09 7.53
CA LEU A 190 3.63 3.76 7.52
C LEU A 190 2.87 4.81 6.73
N TYR A 191 2.19 4.41 5.67
CA TYR A 191 1.24 5.25 4.94
C TYR A 191 -0.18 4.91 5.36
N PHE A 192 -1.02 5.89 5.62
CA PHE A 192 -2.41 5.67 6.04
C PHE A 192 -3.29 6.90 5.78
N TYR A 193 -4.60 6.68 5.76
CA TYR A 193 -5.64 7.70 5.74
C TYR A 193 -6.81 7.34 6.66
N HIS A 194 -6.51 6.60 7.76
CA HIS A 194 -7.45 6.34 8.85
C HIS A 194 -6.72 6.47 10.18
N TYR A 195 -7.28 7.27 11.11
CA TYR A 195 -6.59 7.67 12.34
C TYR A 195 -6.19 6.50 13.26
N ILE A 196 -6.93 5.36 13.21
CA ILE A 196 -6.63 4.20 14.05
C ILE A 196 -5.23 3.65 13.83
N TRP A 197 -4.68 3.81 12.62
CA TRP A 197 -3.36 3.25 12.29
C TRP A 197 -2.21 4.04 12.88
N VAL A 198 -2.34 5.35 13.09
CA VAL A 198 -1.28 6.12 13.75
C VAL A 198 -1.08 5.63 15.18
N ASN A 199 -2.16 5.36 15.90
CA ASN A 199 -2.10 4.91 17.29
C ASN A 199 -1.52 3.50 17.46
N SER A 200 -1.55 2.66 16.41
CA SER A 200 -0.92 1.35 16.40
C SER A 200 0.62 1.43 16.37
N PHE A 201 1.18 2.55 15.90
CA PHE A 201 2.62 2.77 15.75
C PHE A 201 3.18 3.82 16.72
N TYR A 202 2.42 4.86 16.96
CA TYR A 202 2.70 5.91 17.92
C TYR A 202 1.37 6.48 18.44
N PHE A 203 1.13 6.29 19.72
CA PHE A 203 -0.11 6.76 20.34
C PHE A 203 -0.13 8.29 20.39
N ILE A 204 -1.13 8.89 19.75
CA ILE A 204 -1.36 10.34 19.74
C ILE A 204 -2.56 10.68 20.64
N ALA A 205 -3.70 10.02 20.44
CA ALA A 205 -4.92 10.26 21.21
C ALA A 205 -5.96 9.17 21.00
N ASP A 206 -6.93 9.09 21.94
CA ASP A 206 -8.08 8.17 21.83
C ASP A 206 -9.10 8.61 20.76
N GLU A 207 -9.14 9.90 20.44
CA GLU A 207 -10.08 10.49 19.48
C GLU A 207 -9.34 11.08 18.28
N ASP A 208 -10.03 11.11 17.11
CA ASP A 208 -9.50 11.69 15.88
C ASP A 208 -9.59 13.21 15.85
N PHE A 209 -8.80 13.90 16.65
CA PHE A 209 -8.71 15.36 16.58
C PHE A 209 -7.85 15.87 15.41
N LEU A 210 -7.05 15.00 14.79
CA LEU A 210 -6.29 15.32 13.58
C LEU A 210 -7.15 15.22 12.31
N LEU A 211 -8.40 14.79 12.39
CA LEU A 211 -9.35 14.69 11.28
C LEU A 211 -8.79 13.86 10.11
N ILE A 212 -8.16 12.74 10.43
CA ILE A 212 -7.56 11.83 9.44
C ILE A 212 -8.66 10.91 8.88
N GLY A 213 -8.92 11.01 7.58
CA GLY A 213 -9.97 10.24 6.90
C GLY A 213 -9.73 10.16 5.39
N ASP A 214 -10.74 9.70 4.64
CA ASP A 214 -10.67 9.43 3.19
C ASP A 214 -10.16 10.59 2.31
N LYS A 215 -10.10 11.81 2.87
CA LYS A 215 -9.63 13.01 2.19
C LYS A 215 -8.28 13.50 2.71
N THR A 216 -7.52 12.61 3.30
CA THR A 216 -6.17 12.91 3.79
C THR A 216 -5.21 11.84 3.31
N ASP A 217 -3.95 12.25 3.11
CA ASP A 217 -2.82 11.35 3.00
C ASP A 217 -1.94 11.57 4.23
N ALA A 218 -1.56 10.49 4.91
CA ALA A 218 -0.70 10.58 6.06
C ALA A 218 0.47 9.60 5.99
N VAL A 219 1.63 10.03 6.48
CA VAL A 219 2.80 9.19 6.63
C VAL A 219 3.42 9.40 8.02
N LEU A 220 3.73 8.28 8.67
CA LEU A 220 4.49 8.24 9.92
C LEU A 220 5.76 7.42 9.70
N ALA A 221 6.89 7.89 10.20
CA ALA A 221 8.15 7.18 10.09
C ALA A 221 9.02 7.34 11.35
N LYS A 222 9.85 6.34 11.64
CA LYS A 222 10.78 6.32 12.76
C LYS A 222 12.17 6.80 12.35
N TYR A 223 12.81 7.52 13.28
CA TYR A 223 14.16 8.05 13.12
C TYR A 223 15.00 7.69 14.33
N GLY A 224 16.31 7.54 14.11
CA GLY A 224 17.25 7.21 15.17
C GLY A 224 17.37 5.72 15.45
N SER A 225 18.03 5.37 16.56
CA SER A 225 18.31 3.98 16.96
C SER A 225 17.34 3.46 18.04
N GLN A 226 17.36 2.15 18.26
CA GLN A 226 16.56 1.52 19.31
C GLN A 226 16.90 2.14 20.69
N GLY A 227 15.85 2.57 21.39
CA GLY A 227 15.97 3.29 22.69
C GLY A 227 15.93 4.82 22.58
N ASN A 228 16.23 5.41 21.41
CA ASN A 228 16.16 6.84 21.13
C ASN A 228 15.42 7.11 19.82
N ARG A 229 14.21 6.56 19.69
CA ARG A 229 13.39 6.72 18.49
C ARG A 229 12.57 8.00 18.57
N SER A 230 12.67 8.80 17.52
CA SER A 230 11.77 9.90 17.23
C SER A 230 10.84 9.53 16.08
N TYR A 231 9.74 10.24 15.95
CA TYR A 231 8.73 10.01 14.93
C TYR A 231 8.48 11.28 14.14
N VAL A 232 8.40 11.16 12.82
CA VAL A 232 7.94 12.23 11.93
C VAL A 232 6.57 11.84 11.40
N LEU A 233 5.58 12.69 11.63
CA LEU A 233 4.23 12.58 11.10
C LEU A 233 4.00 13.73 10.11
N ILE A 234 3.50 13.40 8.92
CA ILE A 234 3.09 14.38 7.90
C ILE A 234 1.69 14.01 7.47
N ILE A 235 0.77 14.98 7.43
CA ILE A 235 -0.61 14.80 6.97
C ILE A 235 -0.91 15.88 5.94
N GLN A 236 -1.33 15.49 4.74
CA GLN A 236 -1.85 16.38 3.71
C GLN A 236 -3.38 16.29 3.68
N TYR A 237 -4.05 17.42 3.77
CA TYR A 237 -5.50 17.56 3.69
C TYR A 237 -5.91 18.05 2.31
N ASP A 238 -7.17 17.82 1.93
CA ASP A 238 -7.73 18.35 0.68
C ASP A 238 -7.77 19.88 0.68
N ASP A 239 -7.92 20.52 1.84
CA ASP A 239 -8.07 21.96 1.97
C ASP A 239 -7.41 22.54 3.23
N ASN A 240 -7.10 23.83 3.17
CA ASN A 240 -6.45 24.58 4.27
C ASN A 240 -7.36 24.77 5.49
N GLU A 241 -8.67 24.78 5.32
CA GLU A 241 -9.62 24.96 6.43
C GLU A 241 -9.60 23.74 7.35
N THR A 242 -9.70 22.55 6.75
CA THR A 242 -9.62 21.27 7.48
C THR A 242 -8.27 21.11 8.16
N ALA A 243 -7.18 21.41 7.45
CA ALA A 243 -5.83 21.40 8.02
C ALA A 243 -5.69 22.36 9.21
N GLY A 244 -6.24 23.57 9.10
CA GLY A 244 -6.25 24.55 10.19
C GLY A 244 -7.04 24.08 11.40
N LYS A 245 -8.20 23.44 11.20
CA LYS A 245 -9.00 22.85 12.28
C LYS A 245 -8.22 21.73 12.98
N ALA A 246 -7.62 20.82 12.25
CA ALA A 246 -6.82 19.73 12.78
C ALA A 246 -5.64 20.23 13.61
N TYR A 247 -4.91 21.23 13.09
CA TYR A 247 -3.81 21.86 13.82
C TYR A 247 -4.29 22.51 15.13
N ASN A 248 -5.37 23.29 15.09
CA ASN A 248 -5.93 23.95 16.28
C ASN A 248 -6.44 22.91 17.30
N ASN A 249 -7.08 21.84 16.85
CA ASN A 249 -7.49 20.75 17.74
C ASN A 249 -6.28 20.11 18.42
N PHE A 250 -5.22 19.81 17.66
CA PHE A 250 -3.99 19.26 18.21
C PHE A 250 -3.39 20.16 19.29
N ILE A 251 -3.23 21.46 19.00
CA ILE A 251 -2.66 22.42 19.97
C ILE A 251 -3.52 22.48 21.25
N LYS A 252 -4.84 22.52 21.12
CA LYS A 252 -5.76 22.57 22.25
C LYS A 252 -5.67 21.31 23.13
N GLU A 253 -5.56 20.13 22.53
CA GLU A 253 -5.53 18.86 23.27
C GLU A 253 -4.15 18.61 23.93
N TYR A 254 -3.06 18.92 23.22
CA TYR A 254 -1.71 18.70 23.74
C TYR A 254 -1.21 19.82 24.67
N PHE A 255 -1.72 21.04 24.50
CA PHE A 255 -1.29 22.23 25.27
C PHE A 255 -2.50 23.02 25.81
N PRO A 256 -3.33 22.40 26.67
CA PRO A 256 -4.58 23.00 27.15
C PRO A 256 -4.37 24.32 27.91
N GLU A 257 -3.21 24.51 28.53
CA GLU A 257 -2.87 25.73 29.27
C GLU A 257 -2.30 26.84 28.37
N GLY A 258 -2.23 26.63 27.06
CA GLY A 258 -1.79 27.63 26.08
C GLY A 258 -0.28 27.88 26.05
N GLU A 259 0.51 26.98 26.61
CA GLU A 259 1.98 27.09 26.66
C GLU A 259 2.70 26.53 25.42
N PHE A 260 2.01 26.35 24.32
CA PHE A 260 2.63 25.87 23.08
C PHE A 260 3.71 26.85 22.58
N ARG A 261 4.90 26.30 22.37
CA ARG A 261 6.02 26.97 21.66
C ARG A 261 6.32 26.22 20.39
N ASP A 262 7.00 26.87 19.47
CA ASP A 262 7.42 26.25 18.19
C ASP A 262 8.10 24.89 18.39
N ILE A 263 8.90 24.75 19.47
CA ILE A 263 9.46 23.48 19.95
C ILE A 263 9.22 23.44 21.46
N SER A 264 8.58 22.40 21.93
CA SER A 264 8.18 22.23 23.32
C SER A 264 8.79 20.97 23.93
N GLN A 265 9.21 21.08 25.20
CA GLN A 265 9.59 19.91 25.99
C GLN A 265 8.37 19.39 26.73
N LEU A 266 8.13 18.09 26.65
CA LEU A 266 7.06 17.39 27.33
C LEU A 266 7.47 16.95 28.75
N GLU A 267 6.51 16.50 29.56
CA GLU A 267 6.73 16.04 30.93
C GLU A 267 7.72 14.87 31.06
N ASP A 268 7.83 14.03 30.03
CA ASP A 268 8.77 12.91 29.93
C ASP A 268 10.20 13.33 29.52
N ASN A 269 10.47 14.63 29.46
CA ASN A 269 11.70 15.26 28.98
C ASN A 269 12.00 15.04 27.50
N LYS A 270 11.02 14.59 26.72
CA LYS A 270 11.11 14.51 25.26
C LYS A 270 10.70 15.84 24.63
N TRP A 271 11.22 16.06 23.44
CA TRP A 271 10.93 17.26 22.67
C TRP A 271 10.00 16.95 21.52
N MET A 272 9.12 17.88 21.22
CA MET A 272 8.24 17.83 20.08
C MET A 272 8.05 19.18 19.44
N SER A 273 7.64 19.16 18.17
CA SER A 273 7.17 20.35 17.46
C SER A 273 6.18 19.92 16.39
N VAL A 274 5.17 20.74 16.19
CA VAL A 274 4.21 20.60 15.08
C VAL A 274 4.08 21.92 14.35
N LYS A 275 3.88 21.84 13.05
CA LYS A 275 3.69 23.01 12.18
C LYS A 275 2.58 22.76 11.18
N LEU A 276 2.03 23.86 10.68
CA LEU A 276 1.07 23.87 9.58
C LEU A 276 1.59 24.79 8.49
N ILE A 277 1.71 24.29 7.26
CA ILE A 277 1.98 25.10 6.06
C ILE A 277 0.95 24.72 5.00
N ASP A 278 0.17 25.69 4.57
CA ASP A 278 -0.95 25.50 3.65
C ASP A 278 -1.90 24.40 4.14
N ASN A 279 -2.06 23.31 3.39
CA ASN A 279 -2.88 22.17 3.76
C ASN A 279 -2.08 21.01 4.37
N THR A 280 -0.85 21.24 4.82
CA THR A 280 0.03 20.19 5.35
C THR A 280 0.35 20.43 6.81
N PHE A 281 -0.15 19.52 7.67
CA PHE A 281 0.29 19.38 9.06
C PHE A 281 1.53 18.48 9.10
N TYR A 282 2.54 18.87 9.85
CA TYR A 282 3.69 18.01 10.07
C TYR A 282 4.30 18.23 11.44
N GLY A 283 4.89 17.18 12.00
CA GLY A 283 5.46 17.23 13.33
C GLY A 283 6.54 16.18 13.58
N VAL A 284 7.40 16.50 14.53
CA VAL A 284 8.39 15.61 15.12
C VAL A 284 8.00 15.34 16.56
N PHE A 285 7.94 14.08 16.93
CA PHE A 285 7.55 13.61 18.25
C PHE A 285 8.67 12.79 18.89
N ASN A 286 8.70 12.77 20.21
CA ASN A 286 9.64 11.98 21.00
C ASN A 286 11.12 12.32 20.71
N GLY A 287 11.41 13.58 20.37
CA GLY A 287 12.76 14.05 20.09
C GLY A 287 13.67 14.00 21.32
N ILE A 288 14.93 13.72 21.12
CA ILE A 288 15.94 13.61 22.21
C ILE A 288 16.46 14.96 22.68
N THR A 289 16.54 15.94 21.78
CA THR A 289 16.91 17.34 22.09
C THR A 289 16.13 18.30 21.19
N GLU A 290 16.13 19.58 21.58
CA GLU A 290 15.52 20.66 20.78
C GLU A 290 16.19 20.79 19.42
N GLU A 291 17.51 20.74 19.37
CA GLU A 291 18.29 20.86 18.12
C GLU A 291 17.99 19.71 17.17
N TYR A 292 17.81 18.48 17.69
CA TYR A 292 17.47 17.33 16.88
C TYR A 292 16.08 17.46 16.25
N VAL A 293 15.08 17.93 17.02
CA VAL A 293 13.73 18.21 16.51
C VAL A 293 13.77 19.31 15.45
N SER A 294 14.52 20.40 15.70
CA SER A 294 14.68 21.50 14.76
C SER A 294 15.32 21.04 13.43
N ALA A 295 16.34 20.20 13.51
CA ALA A 295 17.01 19.64 12.32
C ALA A 295 16.03 18.78 11.49
N LEU A 296 15.34 17.82 12.12
CA LEU A 296 14.36 16.98 11.40
C LEU A 296 13.26 17.80 10.76
N LEU A 297 12.72 18.82 11.44
CA LEU A 297 11.70 19.71 10.87
C LEU A 297 12.19 20.47 9.65
N SER A 298 13.43 20.97 9.69
CA SER A 298 14.00 21.74 8.58
C SER A 298 14.26 20.90 7.33
N ASP A 299 14.44 19.58 7.52
CA ASP A 299 14.73 18.64 6.45
C ASP A 299 13.45 18.04 5.81
N ILE A 300 12.26 18.34 6.34
CA ILE A 300 11.00 17.97 5.71
C ILE A 300 10.86 18.74 4.40
N LYS A 301 10.73 18.00 3.30
CA LYS A 301 10.73 18.53 1.93
C LYS A 301 9.36 19.02 1.51
N LEU A 302 8.88 20.12 2.08
CA LEU A 302 7.63 20.72 1.65
C LEU A 302 7.79 21.36 0.28
N THR A 303 7.21 20.74 -0.72
CA THR A 303 7.18 21.28 -2.07
C THR A 303 6.11 22.36 -2.12
N TYR A 304 6.50 23.64 -2.20
CA TYR A 304 5.57 24.69 -2.62
C TYR A 304 5.08 24.33 -4.01
N LYS A 305 3.86 23.85 -4.18
CA LYS A 305 3.19 23.86 -5.48
C LYS A 305 3.13 25.33 -5.90
N LYS A 306 4.02 25.76 -6.80
CA LYS A 306 3.84 27.03 -7.52
C LYS A 306 2.50 26.94 -8.22
N ILE A 307 1.50 27.62 -7.67
CA ILE A 307 0.25 27.91 -8.39
C ILE A 307 0.68 28.79 -9.56
N ASN A 308 0.82 28.20 -10.74
CA ASN A 308 0.90 28.95 -11.97
C ASN A 308 -0.46 29.62 -12.17
N ILE A 309 -0.61 30.81 -11.63
CA ILE A 309 -1.70 31.70 -12.01
C ILE A 309 -1.30 32.25 -13.37
N ASP A 310 -1.73 31.57 -14.43
CA ASP A 310 -1.74 32.13 -15.77
C ASP A 310 -2.72 33.30 -15.77
N TYR A 311 -2.20 34.52 -15.60
CA TYR A 311 -2.92 35.74 -15.96
C TYR A 311 -3.08 35.74 -17.49
N LYS A 312 -4.25 35.34 -17.97
CA LYS A 312 -4.72 35.70 -19.30
C LYS A 312 -5.53 36.96 -19.25
#